data_b4db0371ee1a96c91615f4ab2b4630e3
#
_entry.id   b4db0371ee1a96c91615f4ab2b4630e3
#
_cell.length_a   1.000
_cell.length_b   1.000
_cell.length_c   1.000
_cell.angle_alpha   90.00
_cell.angle_beta   90.00
_cell.angle_gamma   90.00
#
_symmetry.space_group_name_H-M   'P 1'
#
loop_
_entity.id
_entity.type
_entity.pdbx_description
1 polymer ?
#
loop_
_entity_poly.entity_id
_entity_poly.type
_entity_poly.pdbx_seq_one_letter_code
_entity_poly.pdbx_strand_id
1 'polypeptide(L)'
;MIFLNFFLQKRRWLISCLFIFISGCKSKEHFHELKLTSQDSAQIRSINKRAEATIKNAKYLIEQGDMILRTGNDFTSESLRQLSFTDKTFSHCGIASLEHDSIFVYHSLGGEWNPDEKMRRDPIELFCNPQENRGFGIFSFKMNSNQRGKLDSVVRSWYNKGVMFDMKFDLTTDDRLYCAEFVSKALSTATSKQISFASTKINNFEFTAIDNLFLNKNCKEKFRTTYK
;
A
#
# COMPACT_ATOMS: atom_id res chain seq x y z
N MET A 1 -49.84 -0.98 -23.49
CA MET A 1 -50.33 -0.29 -22.29
C MET A 1 -51.04 -1.27 -21.37
N ILE A 2 -50.43 -2.42 -21.01
CA ILE A 2 -50.93 -3.44 -20.07
C ILE A 2 -49.72 -4.19 -19.51
N PHE A 3 -48.80 -3.54 -18.83
CA PHE A 3 -47.69 -4.24 -18.10
C PHE A 3 -47.13 -3.44 -16.92
N LEU A 4 -47.93 -2.48 -16.37
CA LEU A 4 -47.41 -1.65 -15.27
C LEU A 4 -48.23 -1.77 -13.96
N ASN A 5 -49.07 -2.79 -13.79
CA ASN A 5 -49.92 -2.91 -12.59
C ASN A 5 -49.73 -4.16 -11.75
N PHE A 6 -48.67 -4.91 -11.95
CA PHE A 6 -48.45 -6.17 -11.17
C PHE A 6 -47.43 -6.08 -10.04
N PHE A 7 -46.77 -4.94 -9.86
CA PHE A 7 -45.70 -4.80 -8.84
C PHE A 7 -46.08 -3.97 -7.61
N LEU A 8 -47.30 -3.43 -7.53
CA LEU A 8 -47.71 -2.53 -6.43
C LEU A 8 -48.63 -3.17 -5.38
N GLN A 9 -48.99 -4.45 -5.50
CA GLN A 9 -49.96 -5.09 -4.62
C GLN A 9 -49.40 -6.11 -3.60
N LYS A 10 -48.08 -6.32 -3.51
CA LYS A 10 -47.45 -7.25 -2.53
C LYS A 10 -46.66 -6.57 -1.41
N ARG A 11 -46.82 -5.24 -1.23
CA ARG A 11 -46.01 -4.51 -0.21
C ARG A 11 -46.80 -3.96 1.00
N ARG A 12 -48.02 -4.47 1.24
CA ARG A 12 -48.90 -3.95 2.32
C ARG A 12 -49.20 -4.92 3.46
N TRP A 13 -48.52 -6.06 3.57
CA TRP A 13 -48.81 -7.06 4.61
C TRP A 13 -47.62 -7.49 5.45
N LEU A 14 -46.62 -6.68 5.70
CA LEU A 14 -45.52 -6.97 6.61
C LEU A 14 -45.06 -5.75 7.43
N ILE A 15 -45.97 -4.83 7.77
CA ILE A 15 -45.72 -3.81 8.78
C ILE A 15 -46.81 -3.94 9.83
N SER A 16 -46.74 -5.04 10.57
CA SER A 16 -47.44 -5.13 11.88
C SER A 16 -46.64 -6.12 12.71
N CYS A 17 -46.30 -5.69 13.93
CA CYS A 17 -45.69 -6.48 15.01
C CYS A 17 -44.15 -6.68 14.89
N LEU A 18 -43.36 -5.66 15.26
CA LEU A 18 -42.28 -5.84 16.20
C LEU A 18 -41.89 -4.51 16.87
N PHE A 19 -42.79 -3.96 17.69
CA PHE A 19 -42.35 -3.09 18.77
C PHE A 19 -41.74 -3.99 19.84
N ILE A 20 -40.52 -4.42 19.66
CA ILE A 20 -39.71 -4.96 20.77
C ILE A 20 -39.21 -3.73 21.52
N PHE A 21 -39.72 -3.58 22.72
CA PHE A 21 -39.17 -2.72 23.75
C PHE A 21 -37.68 -3.02 23.89
N ILE A 22 -36.85 -2.25 23.25
CA ILE A 22 -35.44 -2.14 23.60
C ILE A 22 -35.43 -1.27 24.86
N SER A 23 -35.63 -1.89 26.01
CA SER A 23 -35.22 -1.33 27.30
C SER A 23 -33.72 -1.10 27.19
N GLY A 24 -33.33 0.13 26.86
CA GLY A 24 -31.96 0.53 26.74
C GLY A 24 -31.26 0.34 28.10
N CYS A 25 -30.59 -0.79 28.23
CA CYS A 25 -29.47 -0.88 29.14
C CYS A 25 -28.44 0.11 28.64
N LYS A 26 -28.39 1.33 29.17
CA LYS A 26 -27.29 2.24 29.05
C LYS A 26 -26.12 1.62 29.80
N SER A 27 -25.48 0.62 29.21
CA SER A 27 -24.12 0.30 29.58
C SER A 27 -23.30 1.54 29.11
N LYS A 28 -22.87 2.35 30.03
CA LYS A 28 -21.77 3.25 29.83
C LYS A 28 -20.58 2.33 29.54
N GLU A 29 -20.34 2.02 28.27
CA GLU A 29 -19.06 1.48 27.86
C GLU A 29 -18.04 2.58 28.22
N HIS A 30 -17.41 2.41 29.38
CA HIS A 30 -16.19 3.10 29.70
C HIS A 30 -15.16 2.56 28.69
N PHE A 31 -15.00 3.26 27.58
CA PHE A 31 -13.77 3.18 26.80
C PHE A 31 -12.65 3.55 27.77
N HIS A 32 -12.01 2.55 28.35
CA HIS A 32 -10.75 2.76 29.04
C HIS A 32 -9.74 3.15 27.97
N GLU A 33 -9.53 4.47 27.84
CA GLU A 33 -8.41 5.00 27.09
C GLU A 33 -7.15 4.38 27.71
N LEU A 34 -6.52 3.46 26.99
CA LEU A 34 -5.28 2.80 27.43
C LEU A 34 -4.20 3.88 27.53
N LYS A 35 -4.03 4.46 28.71
CA LYS A 35 -2.97 5.39 28.99
C LYS A 35 -1.66 4.62 29.01
N LEU A 36 -0.78 4.91 28.06
CA LEU A 36 0.58 4.41 28.04
C LEU A 36 1.28 4.78 29.34
N THR A 37 1.94 3.83 29.97
CA THR A 37 2.79 4.10 31.13
C THR A 37 4.05 4.85 30.70
N SER A 38 4.75 5.46 31.64
CA SER A 38 6.06 6.08 31.37
C SER A 38 7.08 5.06 30.85
N GLN A 39 6.97 3.81 31.30
CA GLN A 39 7.81 2.69 30.83
C GLN A 39 7.49 2.32 29.38
N ASP A 40 6.20 2.19 29.01
CA ASP A 40 5.78 1.93 27.62
C ASP A 40 6.28 3.04 26.69
N SER A 41 6.11 4.29 27.11
CA SER A 41 6.58 5.45 26.35
C SER A 41 8.11 5.46 26.17
N ALA A 42 8.88 5.05 27.16
CA ALA A 42 10.33 4.92 27.07
C ALA A 42 10.74 3.79 26.12
N GLN A 43 10.03 2.66 26.17
CA GLN A 43 10.27 1.51 25.29
C GLN A 43 9.97 1.89 23.82
N ILE A 44 8.83 2.52 23.54
CA ILE A 44 8.48 2.99 22.20
C ILE A 44 9.54 3.95 21.66
N ARG A 45 9.98 4.93 22.45
CA ARG A 45 11.07 5.84 22.03
C ARG A 45 12.36 5.10 21.71
N SER A 46 12.72 4.08 22.50
CA SER A 46 13.90 3.27 22.26
C SER A 46 13.81 2.48 20.95
N ILE A 47 12.65 1.87 20.67
CA ILE A 47 12.39 1.16 19.42
C ILE A 47 12.50 2.11 18.23
N ASN A 48 11.83 3.26 18.29
CA ASN A 48 11.86 4.26 17.21
C ASN A 48 13.28 4.74 16.93
N LYS A 49 14.07 5.04 17.98
CA LYS A 49 15.47 5.46 17.82
C LYS A 49 16.33 4.39 17.13
N ARG A 50 16.15 3.09 17.48
CA ARG A 50 16.85 1.99 16.80
C ARG A 50 16.40 1.85 15.35
N ALA A 51 15.10 1.98 15.08
CA ALA A 51 14.54 1.93 13.75
C ALA A 51 15.07 3.07 12.85
N GLU A 52 15.11 4.31 13.36
CA GLU A 52 15.70 5.47 12.67
C GLU A 52 17.18 5.24 12.32
N ALA A 53 17.95 4.70 13.27
CA ALA A 53 19.34 4.33 13.01
C ALA A 53 19.46 3.24 11.94
N THR A 54 18.55 2.27 11.94
CA THR A 54 18.48 1.21 10.94
C THR A 54 18.17 1.77 9.55
N ILE A 55 17.19 2.68 9.45
CA ILE A 55 16.86 3.37 8.19
C ILE A 55 18.08 4.13 7.68
N LYS A 56 18.72 4.91 8.54
CA LYS A 56 19.93 5.67 8.18
C LYS A 56 21.04 4.78 7.62
N ASN A 57 21.29 3.63 8.24
CA ASN A 57 22.32 2.69 7.78
C ASN A 57 21.90 1.98 6.48
N ALA A 58 20.62 1.63 6.34
CA ALA A 58 20.12 0.95 5.16
C ALA A 58 20.11 1.85 3.90
N LYS A 59 20.13 3.17 4.04
CA LYS A 59 20.23 4.13 2.90
C LYS A 59 21.43 3.85 2.01
N TYR A 60 22.55 3.41 2.58
CA TYR A 60 23.76 3.09 1.80
C TYR A 60 23.60 1.86 0.88
N LEU A 61 22.56 1.07 1.06
CA LEU A 61 22.26 -0.08 0.22
C LEU A 61 21.33 0.28 -0.95
N ILE A 62 20.70 1.46 -0.93
CA ILE A 62 19.70 1.86 -1.91
C ILE A 62 20.37 2.42 -3.15
N GLU A 63 19.97 1.89 -4.29
CA GLU A 63 20.38 2.35 -5.62
C GLU A 63 19.18 2.94 -6.39
N GLN A 64 19.48 3.71 -7.42
CA GLN A 64 18.47 4.27 -8.33
C GLN A 64 17.55 3.16 -8.88
N GLY A 65 16.24 3.30 -8.68
CA GLY A 65 15.25 2.37 -9.19
C GLY A 65 15.06 1.11 -8.34
N ASP A 66 15.62 1.04 -7.14
CA ASP A 66 15.31 -0.02 -6.20
C ASP A 66 13.84 0.11 -5.75
N MET A 67 13.21 -1.02 -5.49
CA MET A 67 11.89 -1.08 -4.89
C MET A 67 12.01 -1.05 -3.38
N ILE A 68 11.31 -0.12 -2.74
CA ILE A 68 11.20 -0.03 -1.29
C ILE A 68 9.83 -0.53 -0.88
N LEU A 69 9.81 -1.47 0.05
CA LEU A 69 8.61 -2.06 0.62
C LEU A 69 8.49 -1.67 2.08
N ARG A 70 7.27 -1.49 2.59
CA ARG A 70 7.00 -1.23 4.00
C ARG A 70 5.80 -2.01 4.53
N THR A 71 5.78 -2.21 5.83
CA THR A 71 4.68 -2.84 6.55
C THR A 71 4.04 -1.78 7.45
N GLY A 72 2.91 -1.24 7.05
CA GLY A 72 2.16 -0.29 7.89
C GLY A 72 1.63 -0.95 9.17
N ASN A 73 1.34 -0.14 10.18
CA ASN A 73 0.84 -0.58 11.47
C ASN A 73 -0.67 -0.34 11.66
N ASP A 74 -1.35 0.19 10.62
CA ASP A 74 -2.78 0.47 10.60
C ASP A 74 -3.61 -0.70 10.05
N PHE A 75 -4.94 -0.63 10.24
CA PHE A 75 -5.89 -1.67 9.82
C PHE A 75 -5.93 -1.86 8.29
N THR A 76 -5.84 -0.79 7.52
CA THR A 76 -5.85 -0.85 6.06
C THR A 76 -4.62 -1.59 5.55
N SER A 77 -3.45 -1.28 6.10
CA SER A 77 -2.19 -1.98 5.81
C SER A 77 -2.29 -3.47 6.14
N GLU A 78 -2.89 -3.82 7.28
CA GLU A 78 -3.09 -5.24 7.64
C GLU A 78 -4.01 -5.94 6.65
N SER A 79 -5.10 -5.29 6.22
CA SER A 79 -6.03 -5.84 5.22
C SER A 79 -5.36 -6.03 3.86
N LEU A 80 -4.56 -5.05 3.40
CA LEU A 80 -3.85 -5.13 2.13
C LEU A 80 -2.81 -6.25 2.10
N ARG A 81 -2.15 -6.54 3.23
CA ARG A 81 -1.22 -7.67 3.34
C ARG A 81 -1.89 -9.01 3.05
N GLN A 82 -3.19 -9.15 3.38
CA GLN A 82 -3.92 -10.39 3.15
C GLN A 82 -4.17 -10.67 1.65
N LEU A 83 -3.99 -9.69 0.77
CA LEU A 83 -4.04 -9.87 -0.68
C LEU A 83 -2.82 -10.59 -1.23
N SER A 84 -1.70 -10.67 -0.50
CA SER A 84 -0.55 -11.49 -0.82
C SER A 84 -0.77 -12.93 -0.36
N PHE A 85 -0.49 -13.92 -1.22
CA PHE A 85 -0.74 -15.33 -0.89
C PHE A 85 0.47 -16.06 -0.34
N THR A 86 1.67 -15.72 -0.82
CA THR A 86 2.91 -16.45 -0.49
C THR A 86 3.67 -15.77 0.65
N ASP A 87 3.88 -14.46 0.57
CA ASP A 87 4.59 -13.71 1.61
C ASP A 87 3.82 -12.43 1.95
N LYS A 88 3.18 -12.43 3.11
CA LYS A 88 2.34 -11.35 3.63
C LYS A 88 3.11 -10.31 4.44
N THR A 89 4.42 -10.20 4.26
CA THR A 89 5.23 -9.29 5.10
C THR A 89 4.89 -7.83 4.85
N PHE A 90 4.72 -7.43 3.58
CA PHE A 90 4.60 -6.02 3.22
C PHE A 90 3.18 -5.62 2.81
N SER A 91 2.82 -4.37 3.11
CA SER A 91 1.51 -3.78 2.78
C SER A 91 1.57 -2.69 1.73
N HIS A 92 2.77 -2.15 1.43
CA HIS A 92 2.93 -1.02 0.54
C HIS A 92 4.29 -1.01 -0.13
N CYS A 93 4.38 -0.43 -1.34
CA CYS A 93 5.60 -0.38 -2.13
C CYS A 93 5.75 0.95 -2.88
N GLY A 94 7.00 1.25 -3.25
CA GLY A 94 7.36 2.36 -4.11
C GLY A 94 8.72 2.16 -4.76
N ILE A 95 9.13 3.11 -5.59
CA ILE A 95 10.40 3.11 -6.33
C ILE A 95 11.30 4.22 -5.80
N ALA A 96 12.53 3.86 -5.43
CA ALA A 96 13.53 4.80 -4.95
C ALA A 96 14.12 5.62 -6.10
N SER A 97 14.29 6.91 -5.86
CA SER A 97 15.00 7.85 -6.71
C SER A 97 16.07 8.57 -5.89
N LEU A 98 17.31 8.53 -6.40
CA LEU A 98 18.42 9.26 -5.84
C LEU A 98 18.45 10.65 -6.45
N GLU A 99 18.23 11.67 -5.63
CA GLU A 99 18.11 13.06 -6.07
C GLU A 99 19.09 13.92 -5.26
N HIS A 100 20.20 14.31 -5.87
CA HIS A 100 21.32 14.97 -5.20
C HIS A 100 21.78 14.11 -4.00
N ASP A 101 21.73 14.64 -2.77
CA ASP A 101 22.15 13.94 -1.57
C ASP A 101 20.99 13.27 -0.80
N SER A 102 19.81 13.14 -1.43
CA SER A 102 18.60 12.65 -0.80
C SER A 102 18.00 11.45 -1.56
N ILE A 103 17.34 10.57 -0.82
CA ILE A 103 16.62 9.44 -1.37
C ILE A 103 15.13 9.68 -1.19
N PHE A 104 14.40 9.69 -2.30
CA PHE A 104 12.96 9.78 -2.32
C PHE A 104 12.35 8.48 -2.79
N VAL A 105 11.16 8.17 -2.29
CA VAL A 105 10.35 7.04 -2.74
C VAL A 105 9.11 7.60 -3.43
N TYR A 106 8.96 7.27 -4.70
CA TYR A 106 7.75 7.54 -5.47
C TYR A 106 6.79 6.39 -5.27
N HIS A 107 5.56 6.69 -4.90
CA HIS A 107 4.55 5.67 -4.63
C HIS A 107 3.13 6.19 -4.82
N SER A 108 2.19 5.29 -5.06
CA SER A 108 0.77 5.60 -5.13
C SER A 108 0.10 5.15 -3.83
N LEU A 109 -0.44 6.09 -3.09
CA LEU A 109 -1.10 5.84 -1.80
C LEU A 109 -2.44 6.57 -1.79
N GLY A 110 -3.51 5.86 -1.49
CA GLY A 110 -4.86 6.39 -1.36
C GLY A 110 -5.71 5.47 -0.50
N GLY A 111 -6.96 5.83 -0.30
CA GLY A 111 -7.91 5.07 0.48
C GLY A 111 -9.29 5.71 0.46
N GLU A 112 -10.24 5.17 1.24
CA GLU A 112 -11.63 5.65 1.29
C GLU A 112 -11.74 7.14 1.64
N TRP A 113 -10.84 7.63 2.50
CA TRP A 113 -10.82 9.05 2.93
C TRP A 113 -10.18 9.98 1.90
N ASN A 114 -9.38 9.45 0.97
CA ASN A 114 -8.68 10.20 -0.06
C ASN A 114 -8.55 9.35 -1.35
N PRO A 115 -9.68 9.08 -2.03
CA PRO A 115 -9.70 8.20 -3.19
C PRO A 115 -9.03 8.82 -4.44
N ASP A 116 -8.89 10.13 -4.48
CA ASP A 116 -8.28 10.88 -5.59
C ASP A 116 -6.85 11.37 -5.24
N GLU A 117 -6.20 10.74 -4.24
CA GLU A 117 -4.81 11.06 -3.91
C GLU A 117 -3.90 10.86 -5.12
N LYS A 118 -3.09 11.87 -5.40
CA LYS A 118 -2.07 11.80 -6.46
C LYS A 118 -0.86 11.02 -5.97
N MET A 119 -0.09 10.51 -6.90
CA MET A 119 1.21 9.91 -6.59
C MET A 119 2.02 10.82 -5.68
N ARG A 120 2.64 10.21 -4.67
CA ARG A 120 3.47 10.88 -3.68
C ARG A 120 4.94 10.67 -3.97
N ARG A 121 5.74 11.61 -3.50
CA ARG A 121 7.20 11.58 -3.46
C ARG A 121 7.65 11.91 -2.04
N ASP A 122 7.90 10.89 -1.26
CA ASP A 122 8.23 11.04 0.16
C ASP A 122 9.73 10.75 0.37
N PRO A 123 10.43 11.50 1.25
CA PRO A 123 11.76 11.10 1.70
C PRO A 123 11.72 9.69 2.29
N ILE A 124 12.81 8.92 2.13
CA ILE A 124 12.87 7.54 2.63
C ILE A 124 12.59 7.44 4.13
N GLU A 125 12.99 8.44 4.91
CA GLU A 125 12.75 8.52 6.35
C GLU A 125 11.25 8.63 6.67
N LEU A 126 10.50 9.39 5.85
CA LEU A 126 9.06 9.51 6.00
C LEU A 126 8.37 8.22 5.51
N PHE A 127 8.77 7.69 4.37
CA PHE A 127 8.19 6.46 3.82
C PHE A 127 8.34 5.27 4.80
N CYS A 128 9.49 5.14 5.46
CA CYS A 128 9.80 4.06 6.40
C CYS A 128 9.58 4.45 7.88
N ASN A 129 8.90 5.59 8.17
CA ASN A 129 8.73 6.11 9.53
C ASN A 129 8.28 5.04 10.53
N PRO A 130 9.05 4.78 11.62
CA PRO A 130 8.71 3.72 12.59
C PRO A 130 7.46 4.01 13.42
N GLN A 131 6.93 5.22 13.42
CA GLN A 131 5.66 5.55 14.07
C GLN A 131 4.47 5.00 13.28
N GLU A 132 4.61 4.83 11.95
CA GLU A 132 3.56 4.39 11.04
C GLU A 132 3.82 2.98 10.47
N ASN A 133 5.01 2.44 10.67
CA ASN A 133 5.41 1.17 10.07
C ASN A 133 6.03 0.23 11.11
N ARG A 134 5.88 -1.07 10.86
CA ARG A 134 6.47 -2.17 11.63
C ARG A 134 7.81 -2.62 11.06
N GLY A 135 8.18 -2.17 9.86
CA GLY A 135 9.39 -2.56 9.17
C GLY A 135 9.41 -2.19 7.70
N PHE A 136 10.53 -2.47 7.04
CA PHE A 136 10.70 -2.20 5.61
C PHE A 136 11.68 -3.18 4.96
N GLY A 137 11.72 -3.16 3.62
CA GLY A 137 12.67 -3.93 2.82
C GLY A 137 13.15 -3.15 1.60
N ILE A 138 14.34 -3.51 1.13
CA ILE A 138 14.98 -2.97 -0.07
C ILE A 138 15.19 -4.12 -1.05
N PHE A 139 14.68 -3.97 -2.26
CA PHE A 139 14.73 -4.99 -3.29
C PHE A 139 15.20 -4.37 -4.60
N SER A 140 16.04 -5.08 -5.32
CA SER A 140 16.61 -4.63 -6.59
C SER A 140 16.16 -5.55 -7.73
N PHE A 141 15.84 -4.94 -8.88
CA PHE A 141 15.59 -5.69 -10.10
C PHE A 141 16.83 -5.72 -11.01
N LYS A 142 17.02 -6.82 -11.71
CA LYS A 142 18.11 -6.96 -12.67
C LYS A 142 17.88 -6.04 -13.88
N MET A 143 18.50 -4.86 -13.86
CA MET A 143 18.40 -3.83 -14.88
C MET A 143 19.77 -3.26 -15.22
N ASN A 144 19.98 -2.89 -16.48
CA ASN A 144 21.14 -2.10 -16.90
C ASN A 144 20.91 -0.59 -16.65
N SER A 145 21.96 0.23 -16.81
CA SER A 145 21.89 1.66 -16.53
C SER A 145 20.86 2.41 -17.40
N ASN A 146 20.68 2.01 -18.66
CA ASN A 146 19.67 2.61 -19.53
C ASN A 146 18.25 2.30 -19.06
N GLN A 147 17.99 1.07 -18.62
CA GLN A 147 16.70 0.67 -18.07
C GLN A 147 16.39 1.40 -16.75
N ARG A 148 17.39 1.60 -15.88
CA ARG A 148 17.24 2.40 -14.65
C ARG A 148 16.92 3.87 -14.97
N GLY A 149 17.57 4.47 -15.96
CA GLY A 149 17.26 5.83 -16.43
C GLY A 149 15.86 5.95 -17.02
N LYS A 150 15.41 4.95 -17.80
CA LYS A 150 14.04 4.90 -18.32
C LYS A 150 13.03 4.76 -17.17
N LEU A 151 13.31 3.94 -16.16
CA LEU A 151 12.45 3.78 -15.00
C LEU A 151 12.26 5.11 -14.27
N ASP A 152 13.35 5.83 -14.00
CA ASP A 152 13.28 7.16 -13.38
C ASP A 152 12.43 8.12 -14.22
N SER A 153 12.61 8.13 -15.53
CA SER A 153 11.84 8.98 -16.45
C SER A 153 10.35 8.65 -16.44
N VAL A 154 9.98 7.36 -16.43
CA VAL A 154 8.57 6.91 -16.36
C VAL A 154 7.94 7.34 -15.06
N VAL A 155 8.61 7.07 -13.94
CA VAL A 155 8.14 7.39 -12.59
C VAL A 155 7.90 8.88 -12.42
N ARG A 156 8.88 9.72 -12.81
CA ARG A 156 8.76 11.18 -12.77
C ARG A 156 7.67 11.71 -13.70
N SER A 157 7.53 11.11 -14.89
CA SER A 157 6.47 11.50 -15.82
C SER A 157 5.09 11.28 -15.22
N TRP A 158 4.84 10.15 -14.59
CA TRP A 158 3.54 9.87 -13.94
C TRP A 158 3.30 10.76 -12.72
N TYR A 159 4.32 10.98 -11.89
CA TYR A 159 4.24 11.92 -10.79
C TYR A 159 3.89 13.33 -11.26
N ASN A 160 4.58 13.85 -12.28
CA ASN A 160 4.36 15.20 -12.83
C ASN A 160 2.98 15.35 -13.50
N LYS A 161 2.45 14.26 -14.08
CA LYS A 161 1.08 14.21 -14.61
C LYS A 161 0.02 14.17 -13.50
N GLY A 162 0.43 13.91 -12.27
CA GLY A 162 -0.50 13.77 -11.14
C GLY A 162 -1.40 12.55 -11.26
N VAL A 163 -0.86 11.40 -11.71
CA VAL A 163 -1.59 10.12 -11.75
C VAL A 163 -2.17 9.85 -10.36
N MET A 164 -3.46 9.52 -10.32
CA MET A 164 -4.20 9.34 -9.08
C MET A 164 -4.19 7.88 -8.62
N PHE A 165 -4.58 7.67 -7.37
CA PHE A 165 -4.74 6.33 -6.81
C PHE A 165 -5.93 5.60 -7.47
N ASP A 166 -5.75 4.31 -7.75
CA ASP A 166 -6.81 3.45 -8.26
C ASP A 166 -7.50 2.68 -7.12
N MET A 167 -8.69 3.12 -6.75
CA MET A 167 -9.55 2.45 -5.77
C MET A 167 -10.24 1.19 -6.32
N LYS A 168 -10.26 1.00 -7.64
CA LYS A 168 -10.93 -0.13 -8.29
C LYS A 168 -9.99 -1.31 -8.52
N PHE A 169 -8.67 -1.09 -8.40
CA PHE A 169 -7.63 -2.07 -8.71
C PHE A 169 -7.76 -2.62 -10.14
N ASP A 170 -8.09 -1.74 -11.10
CA ASP A 170 -8.32 -2.08 -12.50
C ASP A 170 -7.02 -2.02 -13.30
N LEU A 171 -6.44 -3.17 -13.58
CA LEU A 171 -5.18 -3.30 -14.34
C LEU A 171 -5.28 -2.81 -15.80
N THR A 172 -6.46 -2.50 -16.31
CA THR A 172 -6.67 -2.11 -17.73
C THR A 172 -6.48 -0.64 -17.99
N THR A 173 -6.43 0.22 -16.95
CA THR A 173 -6.26 1.67 -17.05
C THR A 173 -4.85 2.12 -16.67
N ASP A 174 -4.42 3.31 -17.13
CA ASP A 174 -3.10 3.89 -16.81
C ASP A 174 -3.20 5.33 -16.24
N ASP A 175 -4.39 5.85 -16.11
CA ASP A 175 -4.67 7.17 -15.54
C ASP A 175 -4.76 7.14 -14.00
N ARG A 176 -4.97 5.96 -13.44
CA ARG A 176 -4.98 5.66 -12.01
C ARG A 176 -4.17 4.40 -11.76
N LEU A 177 -3.42 4.38 -10.68
CA LEU A 177 -2.55 3.26 -10.33
C LEU A 177 -2.55 3.05 -8.81
N TYR A 178 -2.77 1.83 -8.32
CA TYR A 178 -2.45 1.49 -6.93
C TYR A 178 -0.97 1.10 -6.80
N CYS A 179 -0.45 0.95 -5.57
CA CYS A 179 0.99 0.86 -5.32
C CYS A 179 1.70 -0.28 -6.08
N ALA A 180 1.17 -1.49 -6.05
CA ALA A 180 1.81 -2.64 -6.72
C ALA A 180 1.65 -2.57 -8.24
N GLU A 181 0.55 -2.06 -8.74
CA GLU A 181 0.33 -1.81 -10.16
C GLU A 181 1.30 -0.75 -10.68
N PHE A 182 1.45 0.38 -9.97
CA PHE A 182 2.42 1.41 -10.27
C PHE A 182 3.83 0.83 -10.46
N VAL A 183 4.31 0.06 -9.49
CA VAL A 183 5.65 -0.54 -9.55
C VAL A 183 5.77 -1.53 -10.71
N SER A 184 4.78 -2.41 -10.90
CA SER A 184 4.80 -3.43 -11.96
C SER A 184 4.79 -2.82 -13.36
N LYS A 185 3.91 -1.83 -13.59
CA LYS A 185 3.80 -1.13 -14.88
C LYS A 185 5.04 -0.28 -15.18
N ALA A 186 5.59 0.42 -14.17
CA ALA A 186 6.82 1.22 -14.34
C ALA A 186 8.01 0.34 -14.74
N LEU A 187 8.24 -0.75 -14.04
CA LEU A 187 9.30 -1.71 -14.35
C LEU A 187 9.11 -2.38 -15.71
N SER A 188 7.90 -2.82 -16.04
CA SER A 188 7.60 -3.43 -17.34
C SER A 188 7.83 -2.45 -18.49
N THR A 189 7.42 -1.20 -18.34
CA THR A 189 7.63 -0.15 -19.32
C THR A 189 9.12 0.16 -19.50
N ALA A 190 9.85 0.36 -18.42
CA ALA A 190 11.27 0.70 -18.45
C ALA A 190 12.15 -0.39 -19.07
N THR A 191 11.77 -1.64 -18.90
CA THR A 191 12.49 -2.81 -19.40
C THR A 191 11.94 -3.36 -20.72
N SER A 192 10.99 -2.65 -21.36
CA SER A 192 10.31 -3.11 -22.57
C SER A 192 9.74 -4.52 -22.41
N LYS A 193 9.08 -4.76 -21.26
CA LYS A 193 8.45 -6.03 -20.83
C LYS A 193 9.43 -7.20 -20.61
N GLN A 194 10.74 -6.98 -20.54
CA GLN A 194 11.70 -8.01 -20.13
C GLN A 194 11.49 -8.45 -18.67
N ILE A 195 11.04 -7.51 -17.81
CA ILE A 195 10.51 -7.81 -16.49
C ILE A 195 8.99 -7.69 -16.57
N SER A 196 8.30 -8.78 -16.31
CA SER A 196 6.85 -8.87 -16.27
C SER A 196 6.42 -9.54 -14.97
N PHE A 197 5.21 -9.26 -14.53
CA PHE A 197 4.68 -9.74 -13.27
C PHE A 197 3.44 -10.58 -13.51
N ALA A 198 3.30 -11.66 -12.74
CA ALA A 198 2.06 -12.42 -12.70
C ALA A 198 1.00 -11.60 -11.96
N SER A 199 -0.25 -11.74 -12.37
CA SER A 199 -1.40 -11.27 -11.61
C SER A 199 -1.86 -12.32 -10.60
N THR A 200 -2.51 -11.86 -9.55
CA THR A 200 -3.22 -12.68 -8.58
C THR A 200 -4.72 -12.63 -8.89
N LYS A 201 -5.41 -13.77 -8.79
CA LYS A 201 -6.86 -13.87 -9.02
C LYS A 201 -7.57 -14.37 -7.78
N ILE A 202 -8.64 -13.66 -7.41
CA ILE A 202 -9.62 -14.09 -6.41
C ILE A 202 -11.00 -14.02 -7.07
N ASN A 203 -11.59 -15.17 -7.38
CA ASN A 203 -12.81 -15.25 -8.20
C ASN A 203 -12.63 -14.50 -9.55
N ASN A 204 -13.45 -13.49 -9.81
CA ASN A 204 -13.39 -12.66 -11.02
C ASN A 204 -12.52 -11.39 -10.84
N PHE A 205 -11.91 -11.22 -9.71
CA PHE A 205 -11.05 -10.07 -9.40
C PHE A 205 -9.59 -10.41 -9.68
N GLU A 206 -8.95 -9.63 -10.56
CA GLU A 206 -7.56 -9.82 -10.96
C GLU A 206 -6.75 -8.56 -10.63
N PHE A 207 -5.63 -8.74 -9.94
CA PHE A 207 -4.78 -7.63 -9.49
C PHE A 207 -3.32 -8.07 -9.36
N THR A 208 -2.39 -7.13 -9.25
CA THR A 208 -1.00 -7.39 -8.88
C THR A 208 -0.86 -7.29 -7.36
N ALA A 209 -0.57 -8.39 -6.69
CA ALA A 209 -0.26 -8.40 -5.26
C ALA A 209 1.19 -7.96 -5.02
N ILE A 210 1.50 -7.50 -3.81
CA ILE A 210 2.85 -7.02 -3.49
C ILE A 210 3.86 -8.16 -3.56
N ASP A 211 3.51 -9.37 -3.14
CA ASP A 211 4.39 -10.54 -3.22
C ASP A 211 4.67 -10.97 -4.66
N ASN A 212 3.79 -10.68 -5.63
CA ASN A 212 4.10 -10.87 -7.05
C ASN A 212 5.31 -10.04 -7.51
N LEU A 213 5.59 -8.91 -6.83
CA LEU A 213 6.71 -8.03 -7.17
C LEU A 213 8.03 -8.60 -6.64
N PHE A 214 8.14 -8.79 -5.33
CA PHE A 214 9.42 -9.14 -4.72
C PHE A 214 9.76 -10.63 -4.79
N LEU A 215 8.80 -11.51 -5.08
CA LEU A 215 9.04 -12.91 -5.40
C LEU A 215 9.31 -13.16 -6.90
N ASN A 216 9.34 -12.09 -7.71
CA ASN A 216 9.69 -12.21 -9.13
C ASN A 216 11.14 -12.71 -9.29
N LYS A 217 11.36 -13.62 -10.26
CA LYS A 217 12.69 -14.21 -10.55
C LYS A 217 13.79 -13.20 -10.88
N ASN A 218 13.43 -12.00 -11.32
CA ASN A 218 14.36 -10.90 -11.62
C ASN A 218 14.58 -9.98 -10.42
N CYS A 219 13.93 -10.24 -9.27
CA CYS A 219 14.03 -9.46 -8.07
C CYS A 219 15.00 -10.12 -7.08
N LYS A 220 15.81 -9.30 -6.41
CA LYS A 220 16.74 -9.74 -5.37
C LYS A 220 16.52 -8.89 -4.11
N GLU A 221 16.33 -9.53 -2.98
CA GLU A 221 16.34 -8.87 -1.67
C GLU A 221 17.74 -8.36 -1.34
N LYS A 222 17.87 -7.08 -1.00
CA LYS A 222 19.11 -6.47 -0.50
C LYS A 222 19.08 -6.32 1.01
N PHE A 223 17.89 -6.07 1.57
CA PHE A 223 17.70 -5.82 2.99
C PHE A 223 16.23 -6.05 3.38
N ARG A 224 16.00 -6.56 4.60
CA ARG A 224 14.66 -6.66 5.22
C ARG A 224 14.80 -6.51 6.74
N THR A 225 13.91 -5.77 7.36
CA THR A 225 13.91 -5.60 8.82
C THR A 225 12.50 -5.39 9.37
N THR A 226 12.34 -5.73 10.65
CA THR A 226 11.20 -5.33 11.48
C THR A 226 11.67 -4.47 12.64
N TYR A 227 10.90 -3.46 13.00
CA TYR A 227 11.19 -2.58 14.14
C TYR A 227 10.79 -3.28 15.44
N LYS A 228 11.76 -3.56 16.30
CA LYS A 228 11.58 -4.25 17.60
C LYS A 228 12.41 -3.59 18.69
#